data_723da993d9c37ba829bf376ac0adb5a4
#
_entry.id   723da993d9c37ba829bf376ac0adb5a4
#
_cell.length_a   1.000
_cell.length_b   1.000
_cell.length_c   1.000
_cell.angle_alpha   90.00
_cell.angle_beta   90.00
_cell.angle_gamma   90.00
#
_symmetry.space_group_name_H-M   'P 1'
#
loop_
_entity.id
_entity.type
_entity.pdbx_description
1 polymer ?
#
loop_
_entity_poly.entity_id
_entity_poly.type
_entity_poly.pdbx_seq_one_letter_code
_entity_poly.pdbx_strand_id
1 'polypeptide(L)'
;RVSGKHNDLEEVGIDTYHHTMFEMLGNWSFGDYFKKEAINWAWELLTEVYKIPKDILYVSVFEGNPDENVPFDQEAYDIWKTLIDEDRIILGNKKDNFWEMGDQGPCGPCSEIHVDIRSAEEKALVSGKSLVNNDHPHVVEIWNNVFMEFNRKADGSLEKLPAQHVDTGMGFERLCM
;
A
#
# COMPACT_ATOMS: atom_id res chain seq x y z
N ARG A 1 -10.33 6.15 13.10
CA ARG A 1 -9.95 7.49 12.60
C ARG A 1 -11.16 8.19 11.97
N VAL A 2 -11.33 9.46 12.24
CA VAL A 2 -12.32 10.32 11.60
C VAL A 2 -11.57 11.43 10.85
N SER A 3 -11.69 11.49 9.53
CA SER A 3 -10.95 12.47 8.73
C SER A 3 -11.84 13.57 8.14
N GLY A 4 -13.13 13.36 7.96
CA GLY A 4 -14.04 14.30 7.30
C GLY A 4 -13.83 14.46 5.79
N LYS A 5 -12.78 13.86 5.23
CA LYS A 5 -12.50 13.81 3.78
C LYS A 5 -12.49 12.33 3.38
N HIS A 6 -13.65 11.73 3.21
CA HIS A 6 -13.79 10.34 2.79
C HIS A 6 -14.12 10.27 1.31
N ASN A 7 -13.37 9.47 0.60
CA ASN A 7 -13.58 9.22 -0.82
C ASN A 7 -14.42 7.94 -1.06
N ASP A 8 -14.52 7.06 -0.04
CA ASP A 8 -15.08 5.71 -0.16
C ASP A 8 -16.50 5.59 0.41
N LEU A 9 -17.14 6.71 0.72
CA LEU A 9 -18.45 6.70 1.39
C LEU A 9 -19.56 6.12 0.50
N GLU A 10 -19.43 6.29 -0.81
CA GLU A 10 -20.40 5.81 -1.79
C GLU A 10 -20.28 4.29 -2.00
N GLU A 11 -19.13 3.70 -1.75
CA GLU A 11 -18.85 2.28 -1.87
C GLU A 11 -19.36 1.46 -0.67
N VAL A 12 -19.55 2.11 0.47
CA VAL A 12 -20.02 1.45 1.71
C VAL A 12 -21.38 0.81 1.51
N GLY A 13 -21.43 -0.51 1.69
CA GLY A 13 -22.64 -1.31 1.48
C GLY A 13 -22.91 -1.73 0.03
N ILE A 14 -22.03 -1.32 -0.90
CA ILE A 14 -22.08 -1.76 -2.31
C ILE A 14 -21.08 -2.89 -2.53
N ASP A 15 -19.83 -2.69 -2.14
CA ASP A 15 -18.81 -3.73 -2.18
C ASP A 15 -18.67 -4.50 -0.86
N THR A 16 -17.69 -5.41 -0.79
CA THR A 16 -17.49 -6.30 0.35
C THR A 16 -16.38 -5.84 1.30
N TYR A 17 -15.68 -4.75 1.01
CA TYR A 17 -14.47 -4.33 1.72
C TYR A 17 -14.45 -2.86 2.17
N HIS A 18 -15.46 -2.05 1.82
CA HIS A 18 -15.70 -0.74 2.41
C HIS A 18 -16.79 -0.81 3.48
N HIS A 19 -16.46 -0.41 4.69
CA HIS A 19 -17.32 -0.52 5.88
C HIS A 19 -17.61 0.84 6.50
N THR A 20 -18.72 0.95 7.22
CA THR A 20 -19.06 2.16 8.00
C THR A 20 -18.09 2.37 9.18
N MET A 21 -17.50 1.30 9.68
CA MET A 21 -16.46 1.28 10.70
C MET A 21 -15.50 0.15 10.41
N PHE A 22 -14.23 0.36 10.66
CA PHE A 22 -13.20 -0.67 10.51
C PHE A 22 -12.10 -0.45 11.54
N GLU A 23 -11.36 -1.52 11.84
CA GLU A 23 -10.16 -1.45 12.65
C GLU A 23 -8.93 -1.38 11.76
N MET A 24 -8.03 -0.47 12.09
CA MET A 24 -6.75 -0.34 11.39
C MET A 24 -5.63 -0.86 12.29
N LEU A 25 -5.00 -1.94 11.86
CA LEU A 25 -3.77 -2.43 12.46
C LEU A 25 -2.59 -1.69 11.84
N GLY A 26 -1.51 -1.54 12.58
CA GLY A 26 -0.34 -0.85 12.03
C GLY A 26 0.89 -0.95 12.91
N ASN A 27 1.99 -0.48 12.35
CA ASN A 27 3.27 -0.30 13.02
C ASN A 27 3.89 1.02 12.55
N TRP A 28 4.64 1.66 13.44
CA TRP A 28 5.19 2.99 13.22
C TRP A 28 6.67 3.03 13.57
N SER A 29 7.42 3.79 12.78
CA SER A 29 8.82 4.10 13.07
C SER A 29 9.06 5.60 12.98
N PHE A 30 9.65 6.16 14.00
CA PHE A 30 9.98 7.58 14.09
C PHE A 30 11.49 7.79 14.04
N GLY A 31 12.08 7.55 12.84
CA GLY A 31 13.50 7.67 12.61
C GLY A 31 14.33 6.48 13.10
N ASP A 32 13.72 5.31 13.25
CA ASP A 32 14.37 4.07 13.69
C ASP A 32 14.52 3.11 12.49
N TYR A 33 13.58 2.20 12.25
CA TYR A 33 13.61 1.34 11.06
C TYR A 33 12.92 2.01 9.87
N PHE A 34 13.20 1.49 8.66
CA PHE A 34 12.61 2.03 7.43
C PHE A 34 12.18 0.91 6.47
N LYS A 35 12.24 1.13 5.15
CA LYS A 35 11.68 0.25 4.11
C LYS A 35 12.08 -1.21 4.26
N LYS A 36 13.38 -1.47 4.49
CA LYS A 36 13.90 -2.83 4.55
C LYS A 36 13.24 -3.66 5.66
N GLU A 37 13.23 -3.15 6.87
CA GLU A 37 12.64 -3.84 8.01
C GLU A 37 11.13 -3.92 7.86
N ALA A 38 10.46 -2.80 7.52
CA ALA A 38 9.01 -2.76 7.38
C ALA A 38 8.49 -3.76 6.36
N ILE A 39 9.08 -3.81 5.16
CA ILE A 39 8.70 -4.74 4.09
C ILE A 39 8.96 -6.19 4.49
N ASN A 40 10.14 -6.49 5.04
CA ASN A 40 10.46 -7.86 5.44
C ASN A 40 9.53 -8.37 6.55
N TRP A 41 9.25 -7.54 7.56
CA TRP A 41 8.35 -7.93 8.65
C TRP A 41 6.90 -8.07 8.18
N ALA A 42 6.44 -7.19 7.27
CA ALA A 42 5.12 -7.33 6.67
C ALA A 42 4.99 -8.64 5.91
N TRP A 43 5.99 -8.98 5.09
CA TRP A 43 6.02 -10.24 4.36
C TRP A 43 6.07 -11.45 5.27
N GLU A 44 6.94 -11.45 6.28
CA GLU A 44 7.04 -12.52 7.28
C GLU A 44 5.72 -12.72 8.01
N LEU A 45 5.09 -11.64 8.50
CA LEU A 45 3.81 -11.71 9.20
C LEU A 45 2.73 -12.39 8.34
N LEU A 46 2.58 -11.94 7.10
CA LEU A 46 1.53 -12.47 6.22
C LEU A 46 1.82 -13.92 5.80
N THR A 47 3.05 -14.23 5.40
CA THR A 47 3.35 -15.52 4.77
C THR A 47 3.80 -16.61 5.75
N GLU A 48 4.52 -16.24 6.82
CA GLU A 48 5.07 -17.22 7.75
C GLU A 48 4.24 -17.32 9.04
N VAL A 49 3.63 -16.25 9.51
CA VAL A 49 2.79 -16.26 10.71
C VAL A 49 1.33 -16.58 10.35
N TYR A 50 0.73 -15.78 9.46
CA TYR A 50 -0.67 -15.98 9.06
C TYR A 50 -0.84 -17.05 7.98
N LYS A 51 0.25 -17.50 7.37
CA LYS A 51 0.25 -18.56 6.34
C LYS A 51 -0.60 -18.23 5.10
N ILE A 52 -0.69 -16.96 4.75
CA ILE A 52 -1.32 -16.56 3.49
C ILE A 52 -0.47 -17.09 2.33
N PRO A 53 -1.06 -17.80 1.36
CA PRO A 53 -0.33 -18.33 0.22
C PRO A 53 0.33 -17.22 -0.59
N LYS A 54 1.62 -17.39 -0.91
CA LYS A 54 2.41 -16.37 -1.63
C LYS A 54 1.91 -16.12 -3.05
N ASP A 55 1.29 -17.13 -3.66
CA ASP A 55 0.78 -17.10 -5.02
C ASP A 55 -0.54 -16.31 -5.19
N ILE A 56 -1.17 -15.90 -4.10
CA ILE A 56 -2.32 -14.98 -4.15
C ILE A 56 -1.96 -13.53 -3.83
N LEU A 57 -0.70 -13.26 -3.46
CA LEU A 57 -0.23 -11.92 -3.08
C LEU A 57 0.32 -11.16 -4.29
N TYR A 58 0.01 -9.88 -4.33
CA TYR A 58 0.63 -8.87 -5.19
C TYR A 58 1.10 -7.71 -4.33
N VAL A 59 2.10 -6.98 -4.80
CA VAL A 59 2.57 -5.77 -4.13
C VAL A 59 2.66 -4.63 -5.13
N SER A 60 2.45 -3.41 -4.66
CA SER A 60 2.68 -2.22 -5.47
C SER A 60 3.83 -1.40 -4.94
N VAL A 61 4.51 -0.68 -5.81
CA VAL A 61 5.55 0.30 -5.47
C VAL A 61 5.34 1.56 -6.28
N PHE A 62 5.76 2.69 -5.73
CA PHE A 62 5.60 3.98 -6.38
C PHE A 62 6.47 4.12 -7.63
N GLU A 63 5.85 4.42 -8.78
CA GLU A 63 6.54 4.56 -10.07
C GLU A 63 7.32 5.87 -10.26
N GLY A 64 7.18 6.78 -9.28
CA GLY A 64 7.75 8.13 -9.36
C GLY A 64 6.76 9.16 -9.89
N ASN A 65 7.10 10.44 -9.70
CA ASN A 65 6.37 11.57 -10.25
C ASN A 65 7.36 12.64 -10.74
N PRO A 66 7.67 12.68 -12.04
CA PRO A 66 8.60 13.65 -12.61
C PRO A 66 8.17 15.10 -12.41
N ASP A 67 6.87 15.38 -12.38
CA ASP A 67 6.34 16.76 -12.23
C ASP A 67 6.67 17.35 -10.87
N GLU A 68 6.86 16.51 -9.86
CA GLU A 68 7.25 16.92 -8.50
C GLU A 68 8.71 16.56 -8.16
N ASN A 69 9.47 16.08 -9.15
CA ASN A 69 10.85 15.59 -8.97
C ASN A 69 10.97 14.48 -7.92
N VAL A 70 9.95 13.63 -7.78
CA VAL A 70 10.00 12.45 -6.92
C VAL A 70 10.35 11.24 -7.77
N PRO A 71 11.49 10.59 -7.51
CA PRO A 71 11.92 9.44 -8.32
C PRO A 71 11.08 8.20 -8.05
N PHE A 72 11.22 7.22 -8.93
CA PHE A 72 10.78 5.85 -8.71
C PHE A 72 11.34 5.28 -7.40
N ASP A 73 10.53 4.56 -6.64
CA ASP A 73 10.98 3.92 -5.39
C ASP A 73 11.76 2.63 -5.66
N GLN A 74 12.99 2.82 -6.15
CA GLN A 74 13.88 1.71 -6.49
C GLN A 74 14.21 0.85 -5.25
N GLU A 75 14.34 1.47 -4.08
CA GLU A 75 14.67 0.74 -2.85
C GLU A 75 13.57 -0.25 -2.47
N ALA A 76 12.32 0.19 -2.42
CA ALA A 76 11.19 -0.72 -2.14
C ALA A 76 11.07 -1.82 -3.20
N TYR A 77 11.24 -1.47 -4.47
CA TYR A 77 11.21 -2.44 -5.56
C TYR A 77 12.29 -3.53 -5.42
N ASP A 78 13.53 -3.14 -5.13
CA ASP A 78 14.64 -4.08 -4.98
C ASP A 78 14.46 -4.98 -3.75
N ILE A 79 13.89 -4.47 -2.66
CA ILE A 79 13.57 -5.28 -1.48
C ILE A 79 12.50 -6.32 -1.85
N TRP A 80 11.41 -5.90 -2.49
CA TRP A 80 10.34 -6.81 -2.90
C TRP A 80 10.81 -7.91 -3.85
N LYS A 81 11.72 -7.63 -4.78
CA LYS A 81 12.31 -8.64 -5.67
C LYS A 81 13.03 -9.76 -4.94
N THR A 82 13.43 -9.56 -3.70
CA THR A 82 14.03 -10.63 -2.89
C THR A 82 12.99 -11.55 -2.23
N LEU A 83 11.73 -11.16 -2.23
CA LEU A 83 10.65 -11.79 -1.47
C LEU A 83 9.55 -12.42 -2.35
N ILE A 84 9.24 -11.77 -3.46
CA ILE A 84 8.16 -12.14 -4.37
C ILE A 84 8.63 -12.09 -5.83
N ASP A 85 7.99 -12.86 -6.70
CA ASP A 85 8.29 -12.85 -8.14
C ASP A 85 8.03 -11.47 -8.75
N GLU A 86 8.92 -11.04 -9.63
CA GLU A 86 8.90 -9.69 -10.22
C GLU A 86 7.62 -9.39 -11.01
N ASP A 87 6.99 -10.39 -11.60
CA ASP A 87 5.71 -10.26 -12.29
C ASP A 87 4.52 -9.94 -11.37
N ARG A 88 4.72 -10.08 -10.05
CA ARG A 88 3.75 -9.72 -9.01
C ARG A 88 4.01 -8.37 -8.34
N ILE A 89 5.01 -7.64 -8.81
CA ILE A 89 5.28 -6.27 -8.38
C ILE A 89 4.65 -5.31 -9.40
N ILE A 90 3.73 -4.48 -8.94
CA ILE A 90 3.00 -3.51 -9.76
C ILE A 90 3.60 -2.12 -9.54
N LEU A 91 3.76 -1.36 -10.61
CA LEU A 91 4.13 0.04 -10.52
C LEU A 91 2.86 0.88 -10.39
N GLY A 92 2.75 1.61 -9.30
CA GLY A 92 1.60 2.45 -9.01
C GLY A 92 1.93 3.93 -9.09
N ASN A 93 0.97 4.70 -9.59
CA ASN A 93 1.10 6.14 -9.76
C ASN A 93 0.92 6.91 -8.44
N LYS A 94 0.96 8.23 -8.51
CA LYS A 94 0.81 9.10 -7.32
C LYS A 94 -0.52 8.88 -6.59
N LYS A 95 -1.61 8.59 -7.30
CA LYS A 95 -2.92 8.42 -6.68
C LYS A 95 -2.93 7.23 -5.73
N ASP A 96 -2.27 6.14 -6.13
CA ASP A 96 -2.33 4.87 -5.42
C ASP A 96 -1.11 4.68 -4.48
N ASN A 97 0.08 5.08 -4.92
CA ASN A 97 1.33 4.78 -4.22
C ASN A 97 2.11 6.00 -3.70
N PHE A 98 1.46 7.15 -3.51
CA PHE A 98 2.04 8.29 -2.80
C PHE A 98 1.05 8.83 -1.77
N TRP A 99 1.29 8.55 -0.50
CA TRP A 99 0.40 8.96 0.57
C TRP A 99 0.69 10.38 1.04
N GLU A 100 -0.38 11.14 1.26
CA GLU A 100 -0.33 12.50 1.78
C GLU A 100 -1.31 12.64 2.96
N MET A 101 -0.87 13.26 4.04
CA MET A 101 -1.73 13.50 5.21
C MET A 101 -2.91 14.41 4.88
N GLY A 102 -2.73 15.30 3.92
CA GLY A 102 -3.70 16.28 3.46
C GLY A 102 -3.01 17.31 2.56
N ASP A 103 -3.54 18.53 2.55
CA ASP A 103 -2.97 19.60 1.72
C ASP A 103 -1.55 20.01 2.16
N GLN A 104 -1.19 19.72 3.40
CA GLN A 104 0.12 19.97 4.00
C GLN A 104 0.46 18.87 5.00
N GLY A 105 1.75 18.68 5.25
CA GLY A 105 2.24 17.74 6.26
C GLY A 105 3.09 16.61 5.71
N PRO A 106 3.45 15.66 6.55
CA PRO A 106 4.27 14.50 6.17
C PRO A 106 3.63 13.71 5.04
N CYS A 107 4.45 13.29 4.09
CA CYS A 107 4.03 12.50 2.94
C CYS A 107 5.21 11.67 2.39
N GLY A 108 4.91 10.75 1.50
CA GLY A 108 5.93 9.96 0.84
C GLY A 108 5.39 8.80 0.03
N PRO A 109 6.26 8.10 -0.69
CA PRO A 109 5.87 6.90 -1.42
C PRO A 109 5.34 5.83 -0.47
N CYS A 110 4.45 5.01 -0.98
CA CYS A 110 3.96 3.86 -0.23
C CYS A 110 3.99 2.59 -1.08
N SER A 111 3.93 1.48 -0.38
CA SER A 111 3.88 0.14 -0.97
C SER A 111 2.71 -0.61 -0.37
N GLU A 112 1.81 -1.06 -1.22
CA GLU A 112 0.62 -1.77 -0.82
C GLU A 112 0.80 -3.28 -1.00
N ILE A 113 0.11 -4.05 -0.18
CA ILE A 113 0.02 -5.50 -0.33
C ILE A 113 -1.44 -5.85 -0.61
N HIS A 114 -1.66 -6.58 -1.69
CA HIS A 114 -2.97 -7.00 -2.18
C HIS A 114 -3.11 -8.50 -2.15
N VAL A 115 -4.34 -8.98 -1.97
CA VAL A 115 -4.70 -10.39 -2.08
C VAL A 115 -5.63 -10.61 -3.26
N ASP A 116 -5.42 -11.67 -4.01
CA ASP A 116 -6.32 -12.15 -5.06
C ASP A 116 -7.06 -13.38 -4.55
N ILE A 117 -8.29 -13.17 -4.08
CA ILE A 117 -9.15 -14.22 -3.51
C ILE A 117 -10.15 -14.78 -4.53
N ARG A 118 -9.95 -14.50 -5.82
CA ARG A 118 -10.80 -15.05 -6.89
C ARG A 118 -10.68 -16.57 -7.00
N SER A 119 -11.65 -17.20 -7.63
CA SER A 119 -11.60 -18.62 -7.97
C SER A 119 -10.47 -18.95 -8.96
N ALA A 120 -10.07 -20.22 -9.02
CA ALA A 120 -9.04 -20.66 -9.97
C ALA A 120 -9.45 -20.42 -11.43
N GLU A 121 -10.74 -20.56 -11.73
CA GLU A 121 -11.31 -20.32 -13.06
C GLU A 121 -11.18 -18.83 -13.45
N GLU A 122 -11.50 -17.92 -12.56
CA GLU A 122 -11.37 -16.47 -12.79
C GLU A 122 -9.90 -16.06 -12.97
N LYS A 123 -9.00 -16.62 -12.16
CA LYS A 123 -7.55 -16.37 -12.27
C LYS A 123 -6.97 -16.87 -13.59
N ALA A 124 -7.50 -17.96 -14.13
CA ALA A 124 -7.08 -18.50 -15.43
C ALA A 124 -7.51 -17.61 -16.61
N LEU A 125 -8.59 -16.86 -16.47
CA LEU A 125 -9.10 -15.98 -17.52
C LEU A 125 -8.40 -14.63 -17.56
N VAL A 126 -8.13 -14.06 -16.40
CA VAL A 126 -7.53 -12.70 -16.28
C VAL A 126 -6.47 -12.72 -15.17
N SER A 127 -5.29 -12.21 -15.48
CA SER A 127 -4.22 -12.06 -14.48
C SER A 127 -4.65 -11.10 -13.37
N GLY A 128 -4.41 -11.48 -12.11
CA GLY A 128 -4.63 -10.61 -10.95
C GLY A 128 -3.81 -9.32 -11.02
N LYS A 129 -2.64 -9.36 -11.65
CA LYS A 129 -1.78 -8.20 -11.89
C LYS A 129 -2.53 -7.02 -12.51
N SER A 130 -3.40 -7.28 -13.48
CA SER A 130 -4.18 -6.24 -14.18
C SER A 130 -5.37 -5.72 -13.38
N LEU A 131 -5.66 -6.33 -12.23
CA LEU A 131 -6.81 -6.00 -11.39
C LEU A 131 -6.42 -5.28 -10.10
N VAL A 132 -5.13 -5.23 -9.78
CA VAL A 132 -4.61 -4.45 -8.65
C VAL A 132 -4.93 -2.97 -8.89
N ASN A 133 -5.50 -2.30 -7.89
CA ASN A 133 -5.95 -0.89 -7.94
C ASN A 133 -6.95 -0.57 -9.07
N ASN A 134 -7.76 -1.57 -9.47
CA ASN A 134 -8.80 -1.44 -10.50
C ASN A 134 -10.20 -1.82 -9.96
N ASP A 135 -10.49 -1.52 -8.70
CA ASP A 135 -11.78 -1.67 -8.04
C ASP A 135 -12.40 -3.08 -8.17
N HIS A 136 -11.55 -4.12 -8.25
CA HIS A 136 -12.05 -5.49 -8.33
C HIS A 136 -12.39 -6.03 -6.94
N PRO A 137 -13.63 -6.52 -6.68
CA PRO A 137 -14.08 -6.89 -5.34
C PRO A 137 -13.30 -8.05 -4.68
N HIS A 138 -12.57 -8.83 -5.47
CA HIS A 138 -11.79 -9.98 -5.01
C HIS A 138 -10.27 -9.83 -5.23
N VAL A 139 -9.79 -8.64 -5.63
CA VAL A 139 -8.36 -8.29 -5.67
C VAL A 139 -8.19 -7.04 -4.82
N VAL A 140 -7.95 -7.25 -3.53
CA VAL A 140 -8.16 -6.23 -2.49
C VAL A 140 -6.84 -5.86 -1.83
N GLU A 141 -6.59 -4.56 -1.69
CA GLU A 141 -5.56 -4.04 -0.81
C GLU A 141 -5.87 -4.40 0.65
N ILE A 142 -4.93 -5.06 1.32
CA ILE A 142 -5.05 -5.41 2.73
C ILE A 142 -4.13 -4.59 3.63
N TRP A 143 -3.00 -4.10 3.12
CA TRP A 143 -1.99 -3.38 3.90
C TRP A 143 -1.28 -2.32 3.08
N ASN A 144 -1.27 -1.09 3.57
CA ASN A 144 -0.50 0.01 2.99
C ASN A 144 0.70 0.35 3.91
N ASN A 145 1.91 0.31 3.36
CA ASN A 145 3.14 0.66 4.04
C ASN A 145 3.61 2.02 3.53
N VAL A 146 3.43 3.07 4.34
CA VAL A 146 3.81 4.44 3.97
C VAL A 146 5.22 4.74 4.45
N PHE A 147 6.05 5.23 3.54
CA PHE A 147 7.43 5.64 3.78
C PHE A 147 7.53 7.17 3.73
N MET A 148 7.38 7.80 4.89
CA MET A 148 7.39 9.26 5.01
C MET A 148 8.80 9.80 4.85
N GLU A 149 9.06 10.45 3.72
CA GLU A 149 10.34 11.04 3.36
C GLU A 149 10.27 12.55 3.19
N PHE A 150 9.06 13.10 2.99
CA PHE A 150 8.84 14.48 2.63
C PHE A 150 7.82 15.15 3.54
N ASN A 151 7.85 16.49 3.52
CA ASN A 151 6.82 17.37 4.05
C ASN A 151 6.25 18.22 2.92
N ARG A 152 4.92 18.14 2.71
CA ARG A 152 4.20 19.03 1.78
C ARG A 152 4.01 20.38 2.43
N LYS A 153 4.49 21.44 1.79
CA LYS A 153 4.35 22.82 2.25
C LYS A 153 3.07 23.47 1.72
N ALA A 154 2.70 24.61 2.29
CA ALA A 154 1.53 25.39 1.89
C ALA A 154 1.58 25.87 0.43
N ASP A 155 2.76 26.04 -0.14
CA ASP A 155 2.98 26.41 -1.54
C ASP A 155 2.95 25.21 -2.50
N GLY A 156 2.69 24.02 -1.99
CA GLY A 156 2.68 22.77 -2.73
C GLY A 156 4.05 22.12 -2.94
N SER A 157 5.14 22.74 -2.54
CA SER A 157 6.47 22.17 -2.68
C SER A 157 6.72 21.03 -1.69
N LEU A 158 7.63 20.13 -2.06
CA LEU A 158 8.10 19.04 -1.20
C LEU A 158 9.47 19.37 -0.60
N GLU A 159 9.58 19.20 0.70
CA GLU A 159 10.84 19.30 1.44
C GLU A 159 11.16 17.95 2.08
N LYS A 160 12.42 17.52 2.00
CA LYS A 160 12.82 16.28 2.68
C LYS A 160 12.72 16.43 4.18
N LEU A 161 12.16 15.41 4.83
CA LEU A 161 12.16 15.32 6.29
C LEU A 161 13.59 15.11 6.84
N PRO A 162 13.88 15.60 8.04
CA PRO A 162 15.20 15.41 8.67
C PRO A 162 15.49 13.95 9.03
N ALA A 163 14.45 13.12 9.15
CA ALA A 163 14.52 11.69 9.36
C ALA A 163 13.43 10.99 8.56
N GLN A 164 13.62 9.72 8.26
CA GLN A 164 12.64 8.88 7.56
C GLN A 164 11.77 8.18 8.58
N HIS A 165 10.49 8.06 8.27
CA HIS A 165 9.51 7.46 9.17
C HIS A 165 8.66 6.43 8.43
N VAL A 166 8.12 5.47 9.18
CA VAL A 166 7.16 4.49 8.67
C VAL A 166 5.84 4.70 9.37
N ASP A 167 4.77 4.71 8.58
CA ASP A 167 3.39 4.62 9.05
C ASP A 167 2.68 3.57 8.20
N THR A 168 2.09 2.56 8.84
CA THR A 168 1.40 1.51 8.10
C THR A 168 -0.04 1.38 8.52
N GLY A 169 -0.88 0.97 7.61
CA GLY A 169 -2.28 0.68 7.87
C GLY A 169 -2.73 -0.61 7.21
N MET A 170 -3.12 -1.59 8.03
CA MET A 170 -3.68 -2.86 7.59
C MET A 170 -5.14 -2.94 8.04
N GLY A 171 -6.06 -3.14 7.10
CA GLY A 171 -7.47 -3.32 7.40
C GLY A 171 -7.72 -4.66 8.10
N PHE A 172 -8.14 -4.64 9.37
CA PHE A 172 -8.38 -5.86 10.12
C PHE A 172 -9.46 -6.73 9.46
N GLU A 173 -10.57 -6.14 9.06
CA GLU A 173 -11.68 -6.85 8.41
C GLU A 173 -11.26 -7.40 7.05
N ARG A 174 -10.47 -6.65 6.28
CA ARG A 174 -9.92 -7.13 4.99
C ARG A 174 -8.97 -8.30 5.17
N LEU A 175 -8.17 -8.28 6.24
CA LEU A 175 -7.27 -9.39 6.57
C LEU A 175 -8.03 -10.65 6.97
N CYS A 176 -9.22 -10.51 7.57
CA CYS A 176 -10.05 -11.62 8.04
C CYS A 176 -10.95 -12.23 6.94
N MET A 177 -11.03 -11.61 5.77
CA MET A 177 -11.77 -12.13 4.62
C MET A 177 -11.14 -13.41 4.07
#